data_871c1d80f45848aa0c4dd8f4f637b638
#
_entry.id   871c1d80f45848aa0c4dd8f4f637b638
#
_cell.length_a   1.000
_cell.length_b   1.000
_cell.length_c   1.000
_cell.angle_alpha   90.00
_cell.angle_beta   90.00
_cell.angle_gamma   90.00
#
_symmetry.space_group_name_H-M   'P 1'
#
loop_
_entity.id
_entity.type
_entity.pdbx_description
1 polymer ?
#
loop_
_entity_poly.entity_id
_entity_poly.type
_entity_poly.pdbx_seq_one_letter_code
_entity_poly.pdbx_strand_id
1 'polypeptide(L)'
;MKLLYISCLLLTFSLLPISAQLMSVDPNNLAASNEETLSSPLKEALSQDIDGLMSKVIKWRHHFHEYPELGNREFKTSKYIAEILTDLGLEVQTEIAYTGVTAYIRGEHPGPLMALRADIDALPVTEMTNLPYASKVTTTYQGNEVGVMHACGHDAHIAVMLGVADFLSRNTESLHGDILLIFQPAEEGPPEGE
;
A
#
# COMPACT_ATOMS: atom_id res chain seq x y z
N MET A 1 32.42 60.50 16.44
CA MET A 1 31.18 60.19 15.64
C MET A 1 31.63 59.67 14.31
N LYS A 2 31.57 58.35 14.12
CA LYS A 2 31.84 57.69 12.82
C LYS A 2 30.56 57.00 12.42
N LEU A 3 29.95 57.48 11.32
CA LEU A 3 28.81 56.83 10.66
C LEU A 3 29.32 55.59 9.93
N LEU A 4 28.77 54.40 10.27
CA LEU A 4 28.92 53.19 9.47
C LEU A 4 27.74 53.12 8.46
N TYR A 5 28.06 53.17 7.19
CA TYR A 5 27.14 52.85 6.10
C TYR A 5 27.01 51.32 5.97
N ILE A 6 25.82 50.77 6.23
CA ILE A 6 25.50 49.37 5.93
C ILE A 6 24.92 49.36 4.50
N SER A 7 25.72 48.81 3.57
CA SER A 7 25.32 48.60 2.19
C SER A 7 24.41 47.39 2.12
N CYS A 8 23.14 47.64 1.78
CA CYS A 8 22.14 46.60 1.59
C CYS A 8 22.32 45.95 0.21
N LEU A 9 22.89 44.74 0.18
CA LEU A 9 23.06 43.97 -1.05
C LEU A 9 21.71 43.28 -1.42
N LEU A 10 20.98 43.89 -2.36
CA LEU A 10 19.79 43.30 -2.96
C LEU A 10 20.20 42.13 -3.86
N LEU A 11 20.05 40.89 -3.38
CA LEU A 11 20.10 39.71 -4.20
C LEU A 11 18.80 39.62 -5.00
N THR A 12 18.83 39.98 -6.27
CA THR A 12 17.77 39.71 -7.24
C THR A 12 17.79 38.25 -7.60
N PHE A 13 16.85 37.47 -7.03
CA PHE A 13 16.54 36.12 -7.51
C PHE A 13 15.88 36.24 -8.89
N SER A 14 16.62 35.93 -9.94
CA SER A 14 16.05 35.73 -11.27
C SER A 14 15.23 34.46 -11.27
N LEU A 15 13.90 34.60 -11.26
CA LEU A 15 12.95 33.53 -11.56
C LEU A 15 13.11 33.13 -13.03
N LEU A 16 13.88 32.09 -13.30
CA LEU A 16 13.82 31.40 -14.58
C LEU A 16 12.49 30.63 -14.64
N PRO A 17 11.70 30.74 -15.70
CA PRO A 17 10.51 29.95 -15.88
C PRO A 17 10.93 28.49 -16.06
N ILE A 18 10.56 27.63 -15.13
CA ILE A 18 10.58 26.19 -15.31
C ILE A 18 9.48 25.91 -16.34
N SER A 19 9.87 25.84 -17.62
CA SER A 19 9.02 25.29 -18.65
C SER A 19 8.82 23.81 -18.31
N ALA A 20 7.66 23.48 -17.76
CA ALA A 20 7.20 22.11 -17.64
C ALA A 20 7.10 21.55 -19.06
N GLN A 21 8.12 20.84 -19.50
CA GLN A 21 8.10 20.05 -20.70
C GLN A 21 7.20 18.86 -20.38
N LEU A 22 5.90 19.01 -20.61
CA LEU A 22 4.96 17.89 -20.70
C LEU A 22 5.51 16.98 -21.81
N MET A 23 6.21 15.93 -21.40
CA MET A 23 6.48 14.80 -22.29
C MET A 23 5.11 14.26 -22.70
N SER A 24 4.70 14.55 -23.94
CA SER A 24 3.55 13.89 -24.53
C SER A 24 3.91 12.41 -24.66
N VAL A 25 3.37 11.60 -23.75
CA VAL A 25 3.48 10.15 -23.84
C VAL A 25 2.56 9.73 -24.98
N ASP A 26 3.14 9.27 -26.07
CA ASP A 26 2.40 8.71 -27.21
C ASP A 26 1.69 7.44 -26.73
N PRO A 27 0.34 7.40 -26.71
CA PRO A 27 -0.40 6.22 -26.25
C PRO A 27 -0.11 4.95 -27.08
N ASN A 28 0.37 5.10 -28.33
CA ASN A 28 0.76 3.98 -29.16
C ASN A 28 2.14 3.40 -28.78
N ASN A 29 2.95 4.15 -28.06
CA ASN A 29 4.27 3.68 -27.59
C ASN A 29 4.18 2.95 -26.24
N LEU A 30 3.09 3.14 -25.47
CA LEU A 30 2.81 2.38 -24.24
C LEU A 30 2.41 0.93 -24.54
N ALA A 31 1.76 0.66 -25.66
CA ALA A 31 1.35 -0.69 -26.04
C ALA A 31 2.53 -1.55 -26.56
N ALA A 32 3.50 -0.93 -27.24
CA ALA A 32 4.64 -1.64 -27.82
C ALA A 32 5.73 -1.99 -26.79
N SER A 33 5.84 -1.29 -25.66
CA SER A 33 6.85 -1.55 -24.63
C SER A 33 6.43 -2.64 -23.63
N ASN A 34 5.16 -3.07 -23.62
CA ASN A 34 4.63 -3.98 -22.61
C ASN A 34 4.72 -5.47 -22.97
N GLU A 35 4.95 -5.84 -24.24
CA GLU A 35 5.06 -7.25 -24.60
C GLU A 35 6.49 -7.83 -24.48
N GLU A 36 7.52 -7.02 -24.64
CA GLU A 36 8.92 -7.49 -24.56
C GLU A 36 9.51 -7.57 -23.14
N THR A 37 8.95 -6.86 -22.18
CA THR A 37 9.47 -6.78 -20.79
C THR A 37 9.03 -7.94 -19.88
N LEU A 38 8.17 -8.82 -20.32
CA LEU A 38 7.60 -9.90 -19.51
C LEU A 38 8.22 -11.30 -19.73
N SER A 39 9.34 -11.40 -20.40
CA SER A 39 10.14 -12.64 -20.50
C SER A 39 11.13 -12.83 -19.33
N SER A 40 10.82 -12.25 -18.16
CA SER A 40 11.69 -12.37 -16.99
C SER A 40 11.46 -13.72 -16.28
N PRO A 41 12.49 -14.25 -15.60
CA PRO A 41 12.35 -15.44 -14.74
C PRO A 41 11.20 -15.33 -13.73
N LEU A 42 10.89 -14.11 -13.24
CA LEU A 42 9.77 -13.84 -12.36
C LEU A 42 8.39 -14.14 -12.97
N LYS A 43 8.19 -13.84 -14.25
CA LYS A 43 6.93 -14.16 -14.93
C LYS A 43 6.68 -15.65 -15.01
N GLU A 44 7.74 -16.39 -15.33
CA GLU A 44 7.66 -17.86 -15.42
C GLU A 44 7.41 -18.48 -14.04
N ALA A 45 8.12 -18.02 -13.02
CA ALA A 45 7.92 -18.44 -11.64
C ALA A 45 6.50 -18.13 -11.16
N LEU A 46 5.97 -16.93 -11.43
CA LEU A 46 4.59 -16.56 -11.09
C LEU A 46 3.58 -17.46 -11.79
N SER A 47 3.77 -17.73 -13.09
CA SER A 47 2.86 -18.59 -13.85
C SER A 47 2.80 -20.03 -13.33
N GLN A 48 3.88 -20.52 -12.73
CA GLN A 48 3.94 -21.86 -12.12
C GLN A 48 3.31 -21.92 -10.73
N ASP A 49 3.27 -20.80 -9.99
CA ASP A 49 2.81 -20.75 -8.60
C ASP A 49 1.45 -20.07 -8.44
N ILE A 50 0.87 -19.53 -9.50
CA ILE A 50 -0.29 -18.64 -9.44
C ILE A 50 -1.50 -19.29 -8.74
N ASP A 51 -1.77 -20.56 -8.97
CA ASP A 51 -2.95 -21.23 -8.40
C ASP A 51 -2.81 -21.38 -6.88
N GLY A 52 -1.63 -21.74 -6.38
CA GLY A 52 -1.33 -21.83 -4.96
C GLY A 52 -1.41 -20.45 -4.27
N LEU A 53 -0.86 -19.44 -4.92
CA LEU A 53 -0.88 -18.06 -4.44
C LEU A 53 -2.31 -17.49 -4.41
N MET A 54 -3.09 -17.68 -5.46
CA MET A 54 -4.48 -17.21 -5.53
C MET A 54 -5.36 -17.80 -4.43
N SER A 55 -5.14 -19.08 -4.07
CA SER A 55 -5.88 -19.71 -2.97
C SER A 55 -5.62 -19.00 -1.63
N LYS A 56 -4.38 -18.57 -1.36
CA LYS A 56 -4.02 -17.78 -0.18
C LYS A 56 -4.64 -16.39 -0.22
N VAL A 57 -4.50 -15.68 -1.35
CA VAL A 57 -5.04 -14.32 -1.55
C VAL A 57 -6.55 -14.30 -1.31
N ILE A 58 -7.30 -15.26 -1.87
CA ILE A 58 -8.75 -15.36 -1.66
C ILE A 58 -9.07 -15.58 -0.17
N LYS A 59 -8.33 -16.46 0.52
CA LYS A 59 -8.51 -16.71 1.94
C LYS A 59 -8.24 -15.46 2.80
N TRP A 60 -7.17 -14.74 2.52
CA TRP A 60 -6.85 -13.48 3.22
C TRP A 60 -7.92 -12.44 2.95
N ARG A 61 -8.33 -12.25 1.70
CA ARG A 61 -9.41 -11.32 1.36
C ARG A 61 -10.69 -11.62 2.12
N HIS A 62 -11.13 -12.89 2.17
CA HIS A 62 -12.33 -13.28 2.91
C HIS A 62 -12.21 -12.97 4.40
N HIS A 63 -11.02 -13.19 5.00
CA HIS A 63 -10.77 -12.87 6.39
C HIS A 63 -10.91 -11.36 6.67
N PHE A 64 -10.23 -10.51 5.88
CA PHE A 64 -10.32 -9.06 6.07
C PHE A 64 -11.73 -8.54 5.82
N HIS A 65 -12.45 -9.11 4.85
CA HIS A 65 -13.82 -8.74 4.57
C HIS A 65 -14.78 -9.10 5.71
N GLU A 66 -14.57 -10.23 6.37
CA GLU A 66 -15.39 -10.71 7.48
C GLU A 66 -15.14 -9.93 8.78
N TYR A 67 -13.93 -9.40 8.97
CA TYR A 67 -13.49 -8.71 10.19
C TYR A 67 -12.96 -7.29 9.94
N PRO A 68 -13.74 -6.41 9.29
CA PRO A 68 -13.29 -5.07 8.94
C PRO A 68 -13.21 -4.16 10.16
N GLU A 69 -12.29 -3.18 10.12
CA GLU A 69 -12.12 -2.15 11.15
C GLU A 69 -12.08 -0.77 10.49
N LEU A 70 -12.64 0.25 11.17
CA LEU A 70 -12.60 1.65 10.69
C LEU A 70 -11.21 2.24 10.81
N GLY A 71 -10.99 3.33 10.09
CA GLY A 71 -9.75 4.11 10.13
C GLY A 71 -9.31 4.47 11.55
N ASN A 72 -8.01 4.38 11.81
CA ASN A 72 -7.37 4.48 13.14
C ASN A 72 -7.87 3.48 14.21
N ARG A 73 -8.62 2.46 13.81
CA ARG A 73 -9.09 1.36 14.67
C ARG A 73 -8.70 -0.01 14.13
N GLU A 74 -7.83 -0.06 13.12
CA GLU A 74 -7.41 -1.26 12.39
C GLU A 74 -6.41 -2.12 13.18
N PHE A 75 -6.59 -2.26 14.50
CA PHE A 75 -5.64 -2.94 15.39
C PHE A 75 -5.50 -4.44 15.09
N LYS A 76 -6.60 -5.13 14.83
CA LYS A 76 -6.59 -6.57 14.51
C LYS A 76 -6.12 -6.80 13.08
N THR A 77 -6.55 -5.93 12.16
CA THR A 77 -6.11 -5.91 10.76
C THR A 77 -4.60 -5.76 10.66
N SER A 78 -4.04 -4.74 11.32
CA SER A 78 -2.60 -4.48 11.38
C SER A 78 -1.82 -5.64 11.99
N LYS A 79 -2.32 -6.17 13.10
CA LYS A 79 -1.70 -7.31 13.77
C LYS A 79 -1.64 -8.52 12.84
N TYR A 80 -2.73 -8.85 12.17
CA TYR A 80 -2.80 -10.01 11.28
C TYR A 80 -1.91 -9.82 10.03
N ILE A 81 -1.86 -8.62 9.46
CA ILE A 81 -0.91 -8.27 8.39
C ILE A 81 0.53 -8.49 8.87
N ALA A 82 0.88 -7.94 10.04
CA ALA A 82 2.23 -8.05 10.58
C ALA A 82 2.63 -9.51 10.86
N GLU A 83 1.71 -10.34 11.37
CA GLU A 83 1.93 -11.78 11.59
C GLU A 83 2.26 -12.48 10.26
N ILE A 84 1.46 -12.27 9.21
CA ILE A 84 1.70 -12.88 7.89
C ILE A 84 3.06 -12.45 7.32
N LEU A 85 3.38 -11.16 7.36
CA LEU A 85 4.65 -10.65 6.83
C LEU A 85 5.86 -11.17 7.62
N THR A 86 5.71 -11.33 8.94
CA THR A 86 6.74 -11.92 9.81
C THR A 86 6.95 -13.41 9.48
N ASP A 87 5.87 -14.16 9.26
CA ASP A 87 5.92 -15.57 8.86
C ASP A 87 6.57 -15.77 7.48
N LEU A 88 6.51 -14.74 6.60
CA LEU A 88 7.25 -14.69 5.34
C LEU A 88 8.74 -14.34 5.53
N GLY A 89 9.19 -14.09 6.75
CA GLY A 89 10.59 -13.74 7.07
C GLY A 89 10.97 -12.31 6.76
N LEU A 90 10.01 -11.39 6.60
CA LEU A 90 10.25 -10.00 6.27
C LEU A 90 10.58 -9.14 7.50
N GLU A 91 11.31 -8.05 7.27
CA GLU A 91 11.57 -7.03 8.27
C GLU A 91 10.35 -6.12 8.41
N VAL A 92 9.56 -6.32 9.48
CA VAL A 92 8.26 -5.68 9.70
C VAL A 92 8.35 -4.58 10.75
N GLN A 93 7.69 -3.45 10.50
CA GLN A 93 7.48 -2.37 11.46
C GLN A 93 5.98 -2.08 11.59
N THR A 94 5.50 -1.99 12.82
CA THR A 94 4.11 -1.71 13.17
C THR A 94 3.95 -0.31 13.77
N GLU A 95 2.70 0.10 14.01
CA GLU A 95 2.37 1.41 14.60
C GLU A 95 2.85 2.61 13.76
N ILE A 96 2.99 2.41 12.44
CA ILE A 96 3.31 3.50 11.51
C ILE A 96 2.05 4.32 11.29
N ALA A 97 2.13 5.63 11.52
CA ALA A 97 0.96 6.52 11.46
C ALA A 97 -0.25 5.93 12.23
N TYR A 98 0.00 5.45 13.45
CA TYR A 98 -0.91 4.87 14.43
C TYR A 98 -1.15 3.35 14.26
N THR A 99 -1.84 2.89 13.22
CA THR A 99 -2.15 1.46 13.02
C THR A 99 -1.50 0.87 11.76
N GLY A 100 -0.76 1.65 10.99
CA GLY A 100 -0.14 1.17 9.77
C GLY A 100 1.01 0.20 9.99
N VAL A 101 1.31 -0.57 8.95
CA VAL A 101 2.38 -1.56 8.91
C VAL A 101 3.27 -1.33 7.70
N THR A 102 4.57 -1.48 7.87
CA THR A 102 5.51 -1.50 6.75
C THR A 102 6.37 -2.76 6.79
N ALA A 103 6.83 -3.20 5.63
CA ALA A 103 7.79 -4.28 5.54
C ALA A 103 8.75 -4.07 4.37
N TYR A 104 9.98 -4.58 4.51
CA TYR A 104 10.99 -4.56 3.45
C TYR A 104 11.19 -5.95 2.85
N ILE A 105 11.25 -5.99 1.52
CA ILE A 105 11.77 -7.12 0.76
C ILE A 105 13.11 -6.67 0.19
N ARG A 106 14.20 -7.32 0.62
CA ARG A 106 15.56 -7.00 0.18
C ARG A 106 15.87 -7.77 -1.10
N GLY A 107 16.13 -7.03 -2.19
CA GLY A 107 16.61 -7.65 -3.44
C GLY A 107 18.09 -8.00 -3.35
N GLU A 108 18.49 -9.05 -4.05
CA GLU A 108 19.90 -9.51 -4.04
C GLU A 108 20.80 -8.70 -4.99
N HIS A 109 20.21 -7.91 -5.88
CA HIS A 109 20.96 -7.09 -6.83
C HIS A 109 20.76 -5.59 -6.54
N PRO A 110 21.80 -4.77 -6.78
CA PRO A 110 21.68 -3.32 -6.65
C PRO A 110 20.58 -2.74 -7.55
N GLY A 111 19.81 -1.80 -7.02
CA GLY A 111 18.74 -1.13 -7.76
C GLY A 111 18.04 -0.07 -6.92
N PRO A 112 17.02 0.58 -7.45
CA PRO A 112 16.24 1.59 -6.75
C PRO A 112 15.36 0.96 -5.65
N LEU A 113 14.99 1.75 -4.64
CA LEU A 113 13.91 1.40 -3.73
C LEU A 113 12.57 1.69 -4.42
N MET A 114 11.71 0.68 -4.50
CA MET A 114 10.32 0.81 -4.94
C MET A 114 9.39 0.74 -3.73
N ALA A 115 8.39 1.61 -3.65
CA ALA A 115 7.34 1.54 -2.64
C ALA A 115 6.01 1.09 -3.26
N LEU A 116 5.35 0.13 -2.61
CA LEU A 116 4.00 -0.32 -2.93
C LEU A 116 3.08 -0.01 -1.76
N ARG A 117 1.87 0.50 -2.04
CA ARG A 117 0.89 0.88 -1.03
C ARG A 117 -0.40 0.08 -1.17
N ALA A 118 -0.95 -0.32 -0.03
CA ALA A 118 -2.30 -0.86 0.10
C ALA A 118 -2.99 -0.19 1.29
N ASP A 119 -4.21 0.26 1.10
CA ASP A 119 -5.04 0.82 2.17
C ASP A 119 -5.67 -0.30 2.98
N ILE A 120 -5.94 -0.08 4.29
CA ILE A 120 -6.34 -1.16 5.19
C ILE A 120 -7.62 -0.90 6.00
N ASP A 121 -8.15 0.31 5.96
CA ASP A 121 -9.35 0.70 6.67
C ASP A 121 -10.65 0.31 5.93
N ALA A 122 -11.74 0.20 6.69
CA ALA A 122 -13.08 -0.06 6.21
C ALA A 122 -14.00 1.14 6.48
N LEU A 123 -15.21 1.07 5.96
CA LEU A 123 -16.21 2.13 6.00
C LEU A 123 -17.35 1.81 6.99
N PRO A 124 -18.00 2.85 7.58
CA PRO A 124 -19.16 2.69 8.45
C PRO A 124 -20.44 2.38 7.65
N VAL A 125 -20.41 1.24 6.95
CA VAL A 125 -21.47 0.76 6.05
C VAL A 125 -21.95 -0.60 6.52
N THR A 126 -23.27 -0.78 6.65
CA THR A 126 -23.85 -2.07 6.94
C THR A 126 -23.86 -2.94 5.69
N GLU A 127 -23.23 -4.10 5.76
CA GLU A 127 -23.23 -5.04 4.63
C GLU A 127 -24.60 -5.70 4.46
N MET A 128 -25.10 -5.66 3.23
CA MET A 128 -26.40 -6.22 2.84
C MET A 128 -26.28 -7.46 1.93
N THR A 129 -25.09 -8.05 1.84
CA THR A 129 -24.88 -9.26 1.05
C THR A 129 -25.24 -10.52 1.86
N ASN A 130 -25.40 -11.65 1.15
CA ASN A 130 -25.59 -12.96 1.76
C ASN A 130 -24.35 -13.85 1.57
N LEU A 131 -23.17 -13.24 1.46
CA LEU A 131 -21.92 -13.98 1.30
C LEU A 131 -21.59 -14.76 2.58
N PRO A 132 -20.99 -15.96 2.49
CA PRO A 132 -20.63 -16.75 3.67
C PRO A 132 -19.59 -16.06 4.57
N TYR A 133 -18.86 -15.09 4.04
CA TYR A 133 -17.85 -14.26 4.73
C TYR A 133 -18.30 -12.78 4.85
N ALA A 134 -19.60 -12.52 4.74
CA ALA A 134 -20.13 -11.17 4.92
C ALA A 134 -19.82 -10.64 6.33
N SER A 135 -19.46 -9.37 6.42
CA SER A 135 -19.24 -8.71 7.70
C SER A 135 -20.52 -8.63 8.54
N LYS A 136 -20.36 -8.95 9.82
CA LYS A 136 -21.39 -8.74 10.85
C LYS A 136 -20.88 -7.81 11.94
N VAL A 137 -19.77 -7.13 11.67
CA VAL A 137 -19.13 -6.20 12.62
C VAL A 137 -19.99 -4.97 12.74
N THR A 138 -20.24 -4.55 13.99
CA THR A 138 -20.85 -3.26 14.32
C THR A 138 -19.92 -2.48 15.24
N THR A 139 -20.02 -1.15 15.19
CA THR A 139 -19.25 -0.25 16.05
C THR A 139 -20.01 1.05 16.26
N THR A 140 -19.56 1.85 17.24
CA THR A 140 -20.06 3.22 17.39
C THR A 140 -19.30 4.14 16.43
N TYR A 141 -20.05 4.88 15.62
CA TYR A 141 -19.51 5.91 14.72
C TYR A 141 -20.42 7.15 14.84
N GLN A 142 -19.85 8.33 15.14
CA GLN A 142 -20.60 9.59 15.36
C GLN A 142 -21.77 9.43 16.34
N GLY A 143 -21.56 8.66 17.42
CA GLY A 143 -22.57 8.44 18.47
C GLY A 143 -23.69 7.45 18.10
N ASN A 144 -23.65 6.82 16.92
CA ASN A 144 -24.62 5.83 16.47
C ASN A 144 -23.96 4.46 16.31
N GLU A 145 -24.74 3.39 16.52
CA GLU A 145 -24.32 2.05 16.14
C GLU A 145 -24.47 1.87 14.62
N VAL A 146 -23.38 1.47 13.97
CA VAL A 146 -23.32 1.24 12.51
C VAL A 146 -22.67 -0.08 12.21
N GLY A 147 -23.00 -0.66 11.05
CA GLY A 147 -22.22 -1.77 10.50
C GLY A 147 -20.88 -1.28 9.95
N VAL A 148 -19.92 -2.21 9.81
CA VAL A 148 -18.62 -1.93 9.22
C VAL A 148 -18.42 -2.88 8.04
N MET A 149 -17.96 -2.36 6.90
CA MET A 149 -17.76 -3.15 5.69
C MET A 149 -16.59 -2.59 4.87
N HIS A 150 -15.81 -3.46 4.25
CA HIS A 150 -14.87 -3.07 3.19
C HIS A 150 -15.61 -2.75 1.89
N ALA A 151 -16.36 -1.64 1.87
CA ALA A 151 -17.17 -1.23 0.73
C ALA A 151 -16.34 -0.54 -0.38
N CYS A 152 -15.10 -0.09 -0.08
CA CYS A 152 -14.16 0.47 -1.06
C CYS A 152 -13.21 -0.58 -1.68
N GLY A 153 -13.14 -1.79 -1.09
CA GLY A 153 -12.32 -2.87 -1.62
C GLY A 153 -10.90 -2.96 -1.04
N HIS A 154 -10.63 -2.31 0.10
CA HIS A 154 -9.32 -2.38 0.77
C HIS A 154 -8.99 -3.79 1.27
N ASP A 155 -9.97 -4.65 1.53
CA ASP A 155 -9.80 -6.09 1.74
C ASP A 155 -9.04 -6.77 0.57
N ALA A 156 -9.37 -6.36 -0.67
CA ALA A 156 -8.67 -6.84 -1.85
C ALA A 156 -7.28 -6.21 -1.99
N HIS A 157 -7.11 -4.91 -1.67
CA HIS A 157 -5.80 -4.25 -1.64
C HIS A 157 -4.84 -4.99 -0.70
N ILE A 158 -5.25 -5.24 0.55
CA ILE A 158 -4.45 -5.98 1.52
C ILE A 158 -4.08 -7.36 1.00
N ALA A 159 -5.08 -8.12 0.55
CA ALA A 159 -4.88 -9.51 0.13
C ALA A 159 -3.93 -9.63 -1.08
N VAL A 160 -4.08 -8.74 -2.08
CA VAL A 160 -3.18 -8.69 -3.23
C VAL A 160 -1.77 -8.31 -2.81
N MET A 161 -1.61 -7.31 -1.94
CA MET A 161 -0.30 -6.90 -1.43
C MET A 161 0.40 -8.03 -0.65
N LEU A 162 -0.34 -8.78 0.17
CA LEU A 162 0.20 -9.96 0.85
C LEU A 162 0.60 -11.07 -0.14
N GLY A 163 -0.17 -11.23 -1.23
CA GLY A 163 0.20 -12.14 -2.32
C GLY A 163 1.51 -11.71 -3.02
N VAL A 164 1.66 -10.41 -3.28
CA VAL A 164 2.90 -9.85 -3.82
C VAL A 164 4.06 -10.09 -2.84
N ALA A 165 3.85 -9.86 -1.54
CA ALA A 165 4.84 -10.11 -0.50
C ALA A 165 5.29 -11.58 -0.48
N ASP A 166 4.34 -12.52 -0.47
CA ASP A 166 4.60 -13.97 -0.49
C ASP A 166 5.43 -14.36 -1.74
N PHE A 167 5.02 -13.89 -2.91
CA PHE A 167 5.72 -14.20 -4.15
C PHE A 167 7.14 -13.62 -4.19
N LEU A 168 7.28 -12.34 -3.89
CA LEU A 168 8.58 -11.66 -4.02
C LEU A 168 9.57 -12.05 -2.93
N SER A 169 9.11 -12.36 -1.72
CA SER A 169 9.99 -12.86 -0.64
C SER A 169 10.68 -14.19 -0.99
N ARG A 170 10.08 -14.96 -1.86
CA ARG A 170 10.63 -16.26 -2.35
C ARG A 170 11.43 -16.15 -3.65
N ASN A 171 11.55 -14.95 -4.22
CA ASN A 171 12.21 -14.70 -5.51
C ASN A 171 13.17 -13.50 -5.43
N THR A 172 13.82 -13.30 -4.29
CA THR A 172 14.71 -12.14 -4.03
C THR A 172 15.93 -12.12 -4.96
N GLU A 173 16.38 -13.28 -5.43
CA GLU A 173 17.47 -13.42 -6.40
C GLU A 173 17.18 -12.83 -7.77
N SER A 174 15.91 -12.58 -8.07
CA SER A 174 15.48 -11.93 -9.31
C SER A 174 15.20 -10.43 -9.14
N LEU A 175 15.35 -9.88 -7.92
CA LEU A 175 15.02 -8.49 -7.63
C LEU A 175 16.24 -7.58 -7.73
N HIS A 176 16.09 -6.50 -8.49
CA HIS A 176 17.04 -5.41 -8.59
C HIS A 176 16.54 -4.22 -7.76
N GLY A 177 17.12 -4.02 -6.59
CA GLY A 177 16.70 -3.03 -5.59
C GLY A 177 15.74 -3.61 -4.55
N ASP A 178 15.40 -2.79 -3.57
CA ASP A 178 14.53 -3.17 -2.46
C ASP A 178 13.08 -2.76 -2.73
N ILE A 179 12.15 -3.44 -2.07
CA ILE A 179 10.72 -3.09 -2.11
C ILE A 179 10.26 -2.77 -0.68
N LEU A 180 9.67 -1.58 -0.51
CA LEU A 180 8.98 -1.16 0.70
C LEU A 180 7.48 -1.39 0.53
N LEU A 181 6.91 -2.27 1.33
CA LEU A 181 5.47 -2.47 1.42
C LEU A 181 4.91 -1.51 2.46
N ILE A 182 3.85 -0.79 2.12
CA ILE A 182 3.17 0.18 3.00
C ILE A 182 1.69 -0.21 3.09
N PHE A 183 1.25 -0.63 4.27
CA PHE A 183 -0.15 -0.86 4.60
C PHE A 183 -0.66 0.39 5.33
N GLN A 184 -1.39 1.22 4.59
CA GLN A 184 -1.79 2.55 5.04
C GLN A 184 -3.11 2.52 5.79
N PRO A 185 -3.16 3.04 7.06
CA PRO A 185 -4.38 3.19 7.81
C PRO A 185 -5.13 4.46 7.40
N ALA A 186 -6.43 4.51 7.74
CA ALA A 186 -7.28 5.69 7.70
C ALA A 186 -7.23 6.47 6.37
N GLU A 187 -7.23 5.76 5.24
CA GLU A 187 -7.26 6.38 3.89
C GLU A 187 -8.60 7.09 3.65
N GLU A 188 -9.70 6.50 4.11
CA GLU A 188 -11.05 7.07 4.04
C GLU A 188 -11.28 8.20 5.07
N GLY A 189 -10.26 8.47 5.87
CA GLY A 189 -10.30 9.41 6.98
C GLY A 189 -10.58 8.74 8.33
N PRO A 190 -10.07 9.32 9.43
CA PRO A 190 -10.36 8.81 10.78
C PRO A 190 -11.84 9.03 11.09
N PRO A 191 -12.44 8.23 11.99
CA PRO A 191 -13.74 8.52 12.55
C PRO A 191 -13.76 9.93 13.16
N GLU A 192 -14.84 10.69 12.93
CA GLU A 192 -14.95 12.04 13.48
C GLU A 192 -14.80 12.05 15.01
N GLY A 193 -13.93 12.93 15.50
CA GLY A 193 -13.63 13.09 16.94
C GLY A 193 -12.48 12.24 17.46
N GLU A 194 -11.71 11.61 16.58
CA GLU A 194 -10.47 10.85 16.92
C GLU A 194 -9.23 11.49 16.31
#